data_a7048370e020344684cbb7b2bb598370
#
_entry.id   a7048370e020344684cbb7b2bb598370
#
_cell.length_a   1.000
_cell.length_b   1.000
_cell.length_c   1.000
_cell.angle_alpha   90.00
_cell.angle_beta   90.00
_cell.angle_gamma   90.00
#
_symmetry.space_group_name_H-M   'P 1'
#
loop_
_entity.id
_entity.type
_entity.pdbx_description
1 polymer ?
#
loop_
_entity_poly.entity_id
_entity_poly.type
_entity_poly.pdbx_seq_one_letter_code
_entity_poly.pdbx_strand_id
1 'polypeptide(L)'
;FFAHMEEIDLCWRLQLEGKSIFVVPQSVVWHLGGGTLPNDSPWKLKLNYRNNLLMLQNNLAKTYSLQEVRELTPEKAAVKACRRARGTIFLRMCLDGCSALVYLLTGKKDCFKAVWEAHKEFRRLEVRPDVKAIQEYADTHRRIDVPALFPEWIVPLAMLKGNGIFEYLRKLI
;
A
#
# COMPACT_ATOMS: atom_id res chain seq x y z
N PHE A 1 1.63 9.36 9.40
CA PHE A 1 0.46 9.81 8.61
C PHE A 1 -0.39 10.74 9.46
N PHE A 2 -0.88 11.82 8.88
CA PHE A 2 -1.83 12.69 9.58
C PHE A 2 -3.27 12.21 9.40
N ALA A 3 -3.62 11.74 8.21
CA ALA A 3 -4.91 11.17 7.88
C ALA A 3 -4.77 10.29 6.64
N HIS A 4 -5.55 9.23 6.56
CA HIS A 4 -5.60 8.22 5.53
C HIS A 4 -4.37 7.29 5.46
N MET A 5 -4.62 6.02 5.26
CA MET A 5 -3.68 4.89 5.18
C MET A 5 -3.05 4.48 6.52
N GLU A 6 -3.32 5.19 7.61
CA GLU A 6 -2.75 4.89 8.93
C GLU A 6 -3.18 3.52 9.45
N GLU A 7 -4.45 3.16 9.31
CA GLU A 7 -4.99 1.89 9.78
C GLU A 7 -4.43 0.72 8.94
N ILE A 8 -4.35 0.92 7.62
CA ILE A 8 -3.82 -0.09 6.71
C ILE A 8 -2.33 -0.30 6.96
N ASP A 9 -1.57 0.80 7.12
CA ASP A 9 -0.15 0.74 7.43
C ASP A 9 0.10 0.05 8.79
N LEU A 10 -0.70 0.37 9.81
CA LEU A 10 -0.61 -0.26 11.12
C LEU A 10 -0.88 -1.76 11.03
N CYS A 11 -1.97 -2.16 10.39
CA CYS A 11 -2.31 -3.56 10.19
C CYS A 11 -1.21 -4.32 9.44
N TRP A 12 -0.67 -3.71 8.39
CA TRP A 12 0.40 -4.32 7.62
C TRP A 12 1.67 -4.52 8.44
N ARG A 13 2.08 -3.50 9.20
CA ARG A 13 3.25 -3.61 10.11
C ARG A 13 3.06 -4.66 11.20
N LEU A 14 1.85 -4.75 11.79
CA LEU A 14 1.55 -5.80 12.78
C LEU A 14 1.69 -7.21 12.18
N GLN A 15 1.19 -7.42 10.95
CA GLN A 15 1.37 -8.69 10.24
C GLN A 15 2.85 -8.98 9.93
N LEU A 16 3.63 -7.97 9.56
CA LEU A 16 5.07 -8.10 9.34
C LEU A 16 5.82 -8.49 10.62
N GLU A 17 5.29 -8.20 11.78
CA GLU A 17 5.80 -8.64 13.11
C GLU A 17 5.14 -9.96 13.59
N GLY A 18 4.44 -10.67 12.71
CA GLY A 18 3.79 -11.95 13.02
C GLY A 18 2.57 -11.83 13.94
N LYS A 19 1.98 -10.63 14.08
CA LYS A 19 0.78 -10.41 14.88
C LYS A 19 -0.47 -10.72 14.09
N SER A 20 -1.46 -11.30 14.74
CA SER A 20 -2.79 -11.54 14.18
C SER A 20 -3.69 -10.33 14.38
N ILE A 21 -4.60 -10.11 13.44
CA ILE A 21 -5.60 -9.05 13.48
C ILE A 21 -6.97 -9.71 13.49
N PHE A 22 -7.80 -9.32 14.45
CA PHE A 22 -9.14 -9.86 14.62
C PHE A 22 -10.19 -8.77 14.53
N VAL A 23 -11.34 -9.09 13.94
CA VAL A 23 -12.54 -8.28 14.00
C VAL A 23 -13.39 -8.77 15.17
N VAL A 24 -13.79 -7.86 16.04
CA VAL A 24 -14.71 -8.15 17.16
C VAL A 24 -16.08 -7.56 16.81
N PRO A 25 -17.03 -8.37 16.32
CA PRO A 25 -18.33 -7.85 15.82
C PRO A 25 -19.16 -7.13 16.87
N GLN A 26 -18.93 -7.43 18.17
CA GLN A 26 -19.62 -6.81 19.30
C GLN A 26 -19.07 -5.42 19.64
N SER A 27 -17.86 -5.09 19.16
CA SER A 27 -17.25 -3.77 19.32
C SER A 27 -17.76 -2.83 18.24
N VAL A 28 -18.81 -2.10 18.54
CA VAL A 28 -19.46 -1.18 17.61
C VAL A 28 -18.98 0.25 17.86
N VAL A 29 -18.52 0.91 16.81
CA VAL A 29 -18.10 2.31 16.82
C VAL A 29 -18.93 3.10 15.81
N TRP A 30 -19.46 4.21 16.23
CA TRP A 30 -20.14 5.15 15.33
C TRP A 30 -19.10 6.10 14.72
N HIS A 31 -19.00 6.10 13.40
CA HIS A 31 -18.05 6.94 12.69
C HIS A 31 -18.77 7.99 11.83
N LEU A 32 -18.48 9.26 12.13
CA LEU A 32 -18.95 10.38 11.31
C LEU A 32 -18.02 10.57 10.10
N GLY A 33 -18.35 9.95 8.98
CA GLY A 33 -17.58 10.09 7.75
C GLY A 33 -17.51 11.54 7.26
N GLY A 34 -16.31 12.03 6.99
CA GLY A 34 -16.11 13.40 6.50
C GLY A 34 -16.13 14.49 7.58
N GLY A 35 -16.19 14.13 8.87
CA GLY A 35 -16.23 15.10 9.97
C GLY A 35 -14.99 15.99 10.07
N THR A 36 -13.83 15.48 9.70
CA THR A 36 -12.57 16.23 9.74
C THR A 36 -12.22 16.88 8.38
N LEU A 37 -12.48 16.16 7.29
CA LEU A 37 -12.17 16.61 5.92
C LEU A 37 -13.36 16.30 4.99
N PRO A 38 -13.86 17.27 4.21
CA PRO A 38 -14.87 17.01 3.20
C PRO A 38 -14.43 15.92 2.22
N ASN A 39 -15.37 15.07 1.80
CA ASN A 39 -15.04 13.92 0.94
C ASN A 39 -14.44 14.32 -0.41
N ASP A 40 -14.81 15.47 -0.95
CA ASP A 40 -14.38 15.99 -2.26
C ASP A 40 -13.19 16.97 -2.15
N SER A 41 -12.56 17.06 -1.00
CA SER A 41 -11.44 17.98 -0.79
C SER A 41 -10.19 17.55 -1.57
N PRO A 42 -9.61 18.43 -2.42
CA PRO A 42 -8.31 18.18 -3.06
C PRO A 42 -7.19 17.87 -2.07
N TRP A 43 -7.28 18.45 -0.86
CA TRP A 43 -6.36 18.16 0.25
C TRP A 43 -6.44 16.69 0.70
N LYS A 44 -7.65 16.16 0.87
CA LYS A 44 -7.88 14.74 1.18
C LYS A 44 -7.31 13.84 0.08
N LEU A 45 -7.56 14.20 -1.18
CA LEU A 45 -7.04 13.49 -2.34
C LEU A 45 -5.50 13.45 -2.33
N LYS A 46 -4.86 14.60 -2.09
CA LYS A 46 -3.40 14.70 -1.95
C LYS A 46 -2.85 13.79 -0.86
N LEU A 47 -3.48 13.79 0.34
CA LEU A 47 -3.08 12.92 1.44
C LEU A 47 -3.19 11.44 1.06
N ASN A 48 -4.27 11.04 0.41
CA ASN A 48 -4.47 9.66 -0.04
C ASN A 48 -3.36 9.19 -0.99
N TYR A 49 -3.05 9.96 -2.03
CA TYR A 49 -2.00 9.59 -2.99
C TYR A 49 -0.62 9.55 -2.34
N ARG A 50 -0.25 10.57 -1.57
CA ARG A 50 1.03 10.63 -0.89
C ARG A 50 1.20 9.51 0.13
N ASN A 51 0.22 9.35 1.02
CA ASN A 51 0.31 8.38 2.11
C ASN A 51 0.27 6.94 1.61
N ASN A 52 -0.45 6.67 0.50
CA ASN A 52 -0.40 5.36 -0.14
C ASN A 52 1.03 5.02 -0.62
N LEU A 53 1.73 5.95 -1.27
CA LEU A 53 3.12 5.74 -1.70
C LEU A 53 4.07 5.55 -0.51
N LEU A 54 3.90 6.32 0.57
CA LEU A 54 4.70 6.17 1.80
C LEU A 54 4.43 4.82 2.49
N MET A 55 3.18 4.39 2.55
CA MET A 55 2.81 3.07 3.09
C MET A 55 3.46 1.94 2.28
N LEU A 56 3.41 2.01 0.95
CA LEU A 56 4.08 1.05 0.07
C LEU A 56 5.60 1.04 0.29
N GLN A 57 6.21 2.22 0.40
CA GLN A 57 7.65 2.36 0.67
C GLN A 57 8.06 1.69 1.98
N ASN A 58 7.26 1.88 3.03
CA ASN A 58 7.60 1.37 4.37
C ASN A 58 7.48 -0.16 4.47
N ASN A 59 6.59 -0.77 3.70
CA ASN A 59 6.18 -2.16 3.94
C ASN A 59 6.57 -3.14 2.81
N LEU A 60 6.60 -2.72 1.54
CA LEU A 60 6.78 -3.65 0.40
C LEU A 60 8.10 -4.40 0.41
N ALA A 61 9.22 -3.72 0.70
CA ALA A 61 10.52 -4.38 0.68
C ALA A 61 10.62 -5.48 1.74
N LYS A 62 10.07 -5.24 2.94
CA LYS A 62 9.98 -6.24 4.01
C LYS A 62 9.09 -7.41 3.59
N THR A 63 7.90 -7.13 3.07
CA THR A 63 6.97 -8.17 2.59
C THR A 63 7.61 -9.07 1.54
N TYR A 64 8.19 -8.47 0.51
CA TYR A 64 8.82 -9.23 -0.56
C TYR A 64 10.05 -10.01 -0.05
N SER A 65 10.82 -9.47 0.89
CA SER A 65 11.98 -10.18 1.45
C SER A 65 11.58 -11.45 2.19
N LEU A 66 10.47 -11.43 2.94
CA LEU A 66 9.94 -12.60 3.63
C LEU A 66 9.40 -13.68 2.65
N GLN A 67 8.86 -13.25 1.51
CA GLN A 67 8.48 -14.18 0.45
C GLN A 67 9.69 -14.82 -0.23
N GLU A 68 10.68 -14.01 -0.58
CA GLU A 68 11.87 -14.44 -1.34
C GLU A 68 12.87 -15.25 -0.49
N VAL A 69 12.96 -15.00 0.83
CA VAL A 69 13.90 -15.71 1.72
C VAL A 69 13.55 -17.19 1.93
N ARG A 70 12.37 -17.62 1.48
CA ARG A 70 11.97 -19.04 1.48
C ARG A 70 12.78 -19.85 0.46
N GLU A 71 13.18 -19.24 -0.65
CA GLU A 71 13.87 -19.88 -1.76
C GLU A 71 15.29 -19.34 -1.95
N LEU A 72 15.60 -18.17 -1.44
CA LEU A 72 16.87 -17.48 -1.62
C LEU A 72 17.59 -17.26 -0.28
N THR A 73 18.91 -16.99 -0.37
CA THR A 73 19.65 -16.48 0.79
C THR A 73 19.14 -15.10 1.19
N PRO A 74 19.22 -14.71 2.49
CA PRO A 74 18.72 -13.41 2.96
C PRO A 74 19.26 -12.21 2.16
N GLU A 75 20.54 -12.26 1.76
CA GLU A 75 21.15 -11.22 0.93
C GLU A 75 20.49 -11.10 -0.45
N LYS A 76 20.35 -12.22 -1.18
CA LYS A 76 19.71 -12.25 -2.50
C LYS A 76 18.22 -11.88 -2.42
N ALA A 77 17.55 -12.34 -1.38
CA ALA A 77 16.15 -12.01 -1.10
C ALA A 77 15.98 -10.50 -0.90
N ALA A 78 16.83 -9.87 -0.09
CA ALA A 78 16.79 -8.43 0.16
C ALA A 78 17.00 -7.59 -1.11
N VAL A 79 18.02 -7.93 -1.90
CA VAL A 79 18.29 -7.24 -3.18
C VAL A 79 17.10 -7.36 -4.14
N LYS A 80 16.56 -8.56 -4.31
CA LYS A 80 15.39 -8.81 -5.18
C LYS A 80 14.15 -8.06 -4.66
N ALA A 81 13.90 -8.12 -3.35
CA ALA A 81 12.79 -7.46 -2.71
C ALA A 81 12.83 -5.93 -2.87
N CYS A 82 13.98 -5.30 -2.62
CA CYS A 82 14.16 -3.86 -2.79
C CYS A 82 13.94 -3.42 -4.25
N ARG A 83 14.43 -4.21 -5.22
CA ARG A 83 14.20 -3.94 -6.64
C ARG A 83 12.72 -4.05 -7.01
N ARG A 84 12.05 -5.12 -6.54
CA ARG A 84 10.63 -5.36 -6.79
C ARG A 84 9.77 -4.27 -6.15
N ALA A 85 10.05 -3.88 -4.91
CA ALA A 85 9.33 -2.81 -4.22
C ALA A 85 9.42 -1.48 -4.99
N ARG A 86 10.60 -1.09 -5.45
CA ARG A 86 10.78 0.11 -6.28
C ARG A 86 10.00 0.04 -7.60
N GLY A 87 10.00 -1.12 -8.25
CA GLY A 87 9.22 -1.34 -9.48
C GLY A 87 7.72 -1.18 -9.23
N THR A 88 7.21 -1.74 -8.14
CA THR A 88 5.79 -1.62 -7.75
C THR A 88 5.40 -0.16 -7.43
N ILE A 89 6.25 0.58 -6.70
CA ILE A 89 6.01 2.00 -6.40
C ILE A 89 6.03 2.82 -7.69
N PHE A 90 6.99 2.57 -8.58
CA PHE A 90 7.06 3.24 -9.88
C PHE A 90 5.80 2.98 -10.73
N LEU A 91 5.36 1.72 -10.84
CA LEU A 91 4.12 1.38 -11.54
C LEU A 91 2.90 2.09 -10.91
N ARG A 92 2.82 2.12 -9.59
CA ARG A 92 1.78 2.86 -8.88
C ARG A 92 1.79 4.35 -9.23
N MET A 93 2.96 4.98 -9.27
CA MET A 93 3.08 6.38 -9.67
C MET A 93 2.65 6.63 -11.11
N CYS A 94 2.91 5.68 -12.03
CA CYS A 94 2.39 5.76 -13.40
C CYS A 94 0.85 5.71 -13.45
N LEU A 95 0.23 4.80 -12.67
CA LEU A 95 -1.23 4.70 -12.57
C LEU A 95 -1.85 5.96 -11.95
N ASP A 96 -1.21 6.54 -10.95
CA ASP A 96 -1.61 7.82 -10.37
C ASP A 96 -1.51 8.96 -11.42
N GLY A 97 -0.48 8.93 -12.26
CA GLY A 97 -0.34 9.85 -13.40
C GLY A 97 -1.48 9.72 -14.41
N CYS A 98 -1.92 8.50 -14.71
CA CYS A 98 -3.10 8.26 -15.55
C CYS A 98 -4.36 8.85 -14.90
N SER A 99 -4.54 8.65 -13.59
CA SER A 99 -5.67 9.25 -12.85
C SER A 99 -5.61 10.78 -12.88
N ALA A 100 -4.43 11.37 -12.73
CA ALA A 100 -4.22 12.81 -12.82
C ALA A 100 -4.60 13.35 -14.20
N LEU A 101 -4.23 12.62 -15.27
CA LEU A 101 -4.61 12.99 -16.64
C LEU A 101 -6.13 12.98 -16.84
N VAL A 102 -6.83 11.97 -16.29
CA VAL A 102 -8.30 11.91 -16.32
C VAL A 102 -8.89 13.13 -15.60
N TYR A 103 -8.37 13.53 -14.44
CA TYR A 103 -8.81 14.74 -13.74
C TYR A 103 -8.61 15.99 -14.61
N LEU A 104 -7.48 16.11 -15.30
CA LEU A 104 -7.20 17.25 -16.17
C LEU A 104 -8.19 17.30 -17.35
N LEU A 105 -8.42 16.17 -18.01
CA LEU A 105 -9.34 16.05 -19.15
C LEU A 105 -10.81 16.31 -18.78
N THR A 106 -11.18 16.00 -17.53
CA THR A 106 -12.53 16.24 -16.98
C THR A 106 -12.69 17.62 -16.35
N GLY A 107 -11.70 18.52 -16.50
CA GLY A 107 -11.75 19.89 -15.98
C GLY A 107 -11.49 20.03 -14.47
N LYS A 108 -11.19 18.94 -13.76
CA LYS A 108 -10.91 18.93 -12.30
C LYS A 108 -9.45 19.30 -12.01
N LYS A 109 -9.08 20.54 -12.32
CA LYS A 109 -7.69 21.04 -12.22
C LYS A 109 -7.11 20.93 -10.80
N ASP A 110 -7.93 21.16 -9.77
CA ASP A 110 -7.47 21.07 -8.38
C ASP A 110 -7.15 19.62 -7.97
N CYS A 111 -7.89 18.64 -8.49
CA CYS A 111 -7.59 17.22 -8.30
C CYS A 111 -6.28 16.83 -9.01
N PHE A 112 -6.07 17.29 -10.24
CA PHE A 112 -4.78 17.11 -10.94
C PHE A 112 -3.62 17.66 -10.12
N LYS A 113 -3.74 18.92 -9.65
CA LYS A 113 -2.74 19.58 -8.82
C LYS A 113 -2.47 18.82 -7.53
N ALA A 114 -3.52 18.28 -6.89
CA ALA A 114 -3.41 17.49 -5.67
C ALA A 114 -2.57 16.22 -5.87
N VAL A 115 -2.77 15.48 -6.98
CA VAL A 115 -1.94 14.30 -7.30
C VAL A 115 -0.51 14.69 -7.59
N TRP A 116 -0.27 15.74 -8.35
CA TRP A 116 1.06 16.26 -8.64
C TRP A 116 1.82 16.65 -7.38
N GLU A 117 1.19 17.40 -6.47
CA GLU A 117 1.77 17.80 -5.20
C GLU A 117 2.04 16.59 -4.28
N ALA A 118 1.15 15.59 -4.27
CA ALA A 118 1.35 14.33 -3.55
C ALA A 118 2.64 13.63 -3.97
N HIS A 119 2.87 13.49 -5.28
CA HIS A 119 4.10 12.89 -5.83
C HIS A 119 5.35 13.74 -5.53
N LYS A 120 5.23 15.07 -5.59
CA LYS A 120 6.32 15.97 -5.24
C LYS A 120 6.72 15.85 -3.77
N GLU A 121 5.73 15.78 -2.86
CA GLU A 121 5.97 15.56 -1.44
C GLU A 121 6.54 14.16 -1.17
N PHE A 122 5.99 13.12 -1.80
CA PHE A 122 6.53 11.77 -1.67
C PHE A 122 8.03 11.74 -2.03
N ARG A 123 8.42 12.30 -3.18
CA ARG A 123 9.84 12.34 -3.60
C ARG A 123 10.75 13.08 -2.63
N ARG A 124 10.23 14.05 -1.87
CA ARG A 124 11.01 14.75 -0.83
C ARG A 124 11.17 13.90 0.44
N LEU A 125 10.19 13.05 0.73
CA LEU A 125 10.15 12.18 1.89
C LEU A 125 10.66 10.76 1.57
N GLU A 126 10.93 10.46 0.30
CA GLU A 126 11.36 9.14 -0.15
C GLU A 126 12.69 8.76 0.49
N VAL A 127 12.66 7.65 1.23
CA VAL A 127 13.85 6.99 1.76
C VAL A 127 14.04 5.70 0.98
N ARG A 128 15.18 5.54 0.35
CA ARG A 128 15.50 4.28 -0.33
C ARG A 128 15.66 3.18 0.71
N PRO A 129 15.05 2.00 0.50
CA PRO A 129 15.21 0.89 1.41
C PRO A 129 16.69 0.50 1.48
N ASP A 130 17.23 0.43 2.69
CA ASP A 130 18.58 -0.07 2.92
C ASP A 130 18.56 -1.59 2.78
N VAL A 131 19.34 -2.09 1.82
CA VAL A 131 19.43 -3.53 1.53
C VAL A 131 19.93 -4.31 2.73
N LYS A 132 20.85 -3.77 3.53
CA LYS A 132 21.36 -4.43 4.73
C LYS A 132 20.29 -4.55 5.80
N ALA A 133 19.54 -3.47 6.07
CA ALA A 133 18.43 -3.50 7.01
C ALA A 133 17.32 -4.47 6.57
N ILE A 134 17.02 -4.57 5.27
CA ILE A 134 16.06 -5.54 4.73
C ILE A 134 16.61 -6.97 4.82
N GLN A 135 17.91 -7.19 4.65
CA GLN A 135 18.54 -8.49 4.84
C GLN A 135 18.45 -8.96 6.30
N GLU A 136 18.82 -8.12 7.25
CA GLU A 136 18.72 -8.42 8.69
C GLU A 136 17.28 -8.70 9.09
N TYR A 137 16.33 -7.91 8.55
CA TYR A 137 14.92 -8.13 8.77
C TYR A 137 14.47 -9.50 8.23
N ALA A 138 14.83 -9.86 7.00
CA ALA A 138 14.47 -11.13 6.38
C ALA A 138 15.06 -12.34 7.14
N ASP A 139 16.27 -12.20 7.68
CA ASP A 139 16.91 -13.27 8.46
C ASP A 139 16.24 -13.48 9.81
N THR A 140 15.97 -12.40 10.53
CA THR A 140 15.35 -12.45 11.88
C THR A 140 13.88 -12.87 11.84
N HIS A 141 13.15 -12.52 10.76
CA HIS A 141 11.70 -12.75 10.62
C HIS A 141 11.36 -13.89 9.66
N ARG A 142 12.32 -14.73 9.28
CA ARG A 142 12.18 -15.80 8.28
C ARG A 142 11.01 -16.76 8.52
N ARG A 143 10.59 -16.93 9.78
CA ARG A 143 9.49 -17.83 10.18
C ARG A 143 8.12 -17.18 10.10
N ILE A 144 8.05 -15.88 9.88
CA ILE A 144 6.76 -15.17 9.79
C ILE A 144 6.14 -15.46 8.43
N ASP A 145 4.94 -16.00 8.48
CA ASP A 145 4.10 -16.16 7.30
C ASP A 145 3.26 -14.89 7.12
N VAL A 146 3.74 -14.00 6.28
CA VAL A 146 2.95 -12.83 5.90
C VAL A 146 1.94 -13.28 4.85
N PRO A 147 0.64 -13.09 5.08
CA PRO A 147 -0.36 -13.34 4.05
C PRO A 147 0.08 -12.68 2.76
N ALA A 148 0.12 -13.44 1.68
CA ALA A 148 0.57 -12.92 0.40
C ALA A 148 -0.25 -11.67 0.06
N LEU A 149 0.43 -10.61 -0.36
CA LEU A 149 -0.26 -9.52 -1.04
C LEU A 149 -1.09 -10.15 -2.14
N PHE A 150 -2.35 -9.74 -2.24
CA PHE A 150 -3.27 -10.28 -3.23
C PHE A 150 -2.60 -10.25 -4.62
N PRO A 151 -2.41 -11.41 -5.27
CA PRO A 151 -1.53 -11.51 -6.45
C PRO A 151 -2.14 -10.92 -7.71
N GLU A 152 -3.44 -10.71 -7.72
CA GLU A 152 -4.18 -10.27 -8.90
C GLU A 152 -4.52 -8.77 -8.84
N TRP A 153 -4.83 -8.20 -9.99
CA TRP A 153 -5.29 -6.82 -10.08
C TRP A 153 -6.73 -6.74 -9.61
N ILE A 154 -6.95 -6.35 -8.36
CA ILE A 154 -8.26 -6.36 -7.72
C ILE A 154 -9.31 -5.51 -8.44
N VAL A 155 -8.91 -4.39 -9.04
CA VAL A 155 -9.87 -3.48 -9.71
C VAL A 155 -10.44 -4.11 -10.98
N PRO A 156 -9.66 -4.62 -11.95
CA PRO A 156 -10.21 -5.35 -13.09
C PRO A 156 -10.99 -6.60 -12.66
N LEU A 157 -10.52 -7.31 -11.65
CA LEU A 157 -11.19 -8.48 -11.12
C LEU A 157 -12.56 -8.14 -10.51
N ALA A 158 -12.64 -7.05 -9.75
CA ALA A 158 -13.90 -6.54 -9.19
C ALA A 158 -14.89 -6.11 -10.29
N MET A 159 -14.37 -5.47 -11.34
CA MET A 159 -15.19 -5.08 -12.51
C MET A 159 -15.76 -6.30 -13.23
N LEU A 160 -14.97 -7.37 -13.36
CA LEU A 160 -15.41 -8.61 -14.03
C LEU A 160 -16.36 -9.46 -13.17
N LYS A 161 -16.11 -9.54 -11.87
CA LYS A 161 -16.87 -10.41 -10.95
C LYS A 161 -18.03 -9.70 -10.25
N GLY A 162 -18.08 -8.38 -10.27
CA GLY A 162 -19.11 -7.60 -9.57
C GLY A 162 -19.23 -8.01 -8.11
N ASN A 163 -20.45 -8.26 -7.64
CA ASN A 163 -20.72 -8.68 -6.25
C ASN A 163 -20.10 -10.03 -5.87
N GLY A 164 -19.77 -10.89 -6.84
CA GLY A 164 -19.11 -12.18 -6.62
C GLY A 164 -17.64 -12.07 -6.20
N ILE A 165 -17.06 -10.86 -6.20
CA ILE A 165 -15.67 -10.64 -5.79
C ILE A 165 -15.41 -11.09 -4.35
N PHE A 166 -16.34 -10.83 -3.43
CA PHE A 166 -16.18 -11.18 -2.02
C PHE A 166 -16.16 -12.70 -1.78
N GLU A 167 -16.97 -13.46 -2.52
CA GLU A 167 -16.92 -14.92 -2.45
C GLU A 167 -15.61 -15.49 -3.02
N TYR A 168 -15.11 -14.86 -4.09
CA TYR A 168 -13.83 -15.22 -4.67
C TYR A 168 -12.68 -14.95 -3.70
N LEU A 169 -12.63 -13.76 -3.09
CA LEU A 169 -11.61 -13.40 -2.12
C LEU A 169 -11.63 -14.32 -0.89
N ARG A 170 -12.82 -14.68 -0.39
CA ARG A 170 -12.97 -15.59 0.76
C ARG A 170 -12.43 -16.99 0.51
N LYS A 171 -12.37 -17.45 -0.74
CA LYS A 171 -11.80 -18.78 -1.09
C LYS A 171 -10.27 -18.77 -1.16
N LEU A 172 -9.65 -17.59 -1.18
CA LEU A 172 -8.19 -17.42 -1.28
C LEU A 172 -7.52 -17.19 0.09
N ILE A 173 -8.31 -16.95 1.12
CA ILE A 173 -7.88 -16.78 2.52
C ILE A 173 -8.19 -18.08 3.28
#